data_d728602b7b7206ff6b03703e0e523e47
#
_entry.id   d728602b7b7206ff6b03703e0e523e47
#
_cell.length_a   1.000
_cell.length_b   1.000
_cell.length_c   1.000
_cell.angle_alpha   90.00
_cell.angle_beta   90.00
_cell.angle_gamma   90.00
#
_symmetry.space_group_name_H-M   'P 1'
#
loop_
_entity.id
_entity.type
_entity.pdbx_description
1 polymer ?
#
loop_
_entity_poly.entity_id
_entity_poly.type
_entity_poly.pdbx_seq_one_letter_code
_entity_poly.pdbx_strand_id
1 'polypeptide(L)'
;MRRRLGTLEVSAIGLGVQNMSRTYQTTIPARPEMLRIIRAAHERGVTFFDAAEAYGPLEVERILGEGVQPFRDSVVIATKFGWNIDPETGKRMPGLNSRPDHIRTAVDAMLKRLRTDRIDLLYQHRVDPQVPIEDVAGVIKHLKAQGKVLHWGLCEMGLNTLRRAHAELPVSAVQSEYSMLWRGPEAEVLPLCAQLGIGFVPWSPLGVGFLTGAIDEQTAYADGDIRKGETRFARENIASNLSLVALLKTLAARKQATPAQIALAWLLAQRPWIAPIPGTTQMAHMMENTGAADLRFTPGELAELNTAVAGIAIKGERLPPAVQAFSGVEAPPRSR
;
A
#
# COMPACT_ATOMS: atom_id res chain seq x y z
N MET A 1 -18.82 -1.76 2.62
CA MET A 1 -18.65 -0.52 1.80
C MET A 1 -17.70 -0.80 0.64
N ARG A 2 -17.96 -0.21 -0.55
CA ARG A 2 -17.13 -0.32 -1.75
C ARG A 2 -16.51 1.03 -2.10
N ARG A 3 -15.38 1.00 -2.81
CA ARG A 3 -14.64 2.15 -3.33
C ARG A 3 -14.30 1.94 -4.80
N ARG A 4 -14.03 3.02 -5.52
CA ARG A 4 -13.58 2.93 -6.92
C ARG A 4 -12.18 3.50 -7.06
N LEU A 5 -11.32 2.70 -7.67
CA LEU A 5 -9.97 3.08 -8.10
C LEU A 5 -10.02 3.23 -9.64
N GLY A 6 -10.32 4.44 -10.11
CA GLY A 6 -10.73 4.63 -11.49
C GLY A 6 -12.01 3.83 -11.79
N THR A 7 -11.94 2.86 -12.70
CA THR A 7 -13.07 1.97 -13.02
C THR A 7 -13.10 0.69 -12.18
N LEU A 8 -12.04 0.39 -11.42
CA LEU A 8 -11.92 -0.81 -10.61
C LEU A 8 -12.66 -0.64 -9.27
N GLU A 9 -13.59 -1.54 -8.98
CA GLU A 9 -14.28 -1.57 -7.70
C GLU A 9 -13.56 -2.47 -6.69
N VAL A 10 -13.36 -1.97 -5.47
CA VAL A 10 -12.68 -2.67 -4.36
C VAL A 10 -13.42 -2.51 -3.05
N SER A 11 -13.15 -3.35 -2.04
CA SER A 11 -13.58 -3.09 -0.67
C SER A 11 -12.97 -1.80 -0.12
N ALA A 12 -13.69 -1.11 0.77
CA ALA A 12 -13.24 0.17 1.33
C ALA A 12 -11.90 0.06 2.07
N ILE A 13 -11.65 -1.11 2.69
CA ILE A 13 -10.36 -1.47 3.29
C ILE A 13 -9.89 -2.73 2.57
N GLY A 14 -8.65 -2.71 2.11
CA GLY A 14 -7.96 -3.88 1.60
C GLY A 14 -7.10 -4.55 2.66
N LEU A 15 -6.45 -5.65 2.31
CA LEU A 15 -5.47 -6.33 3.15
C LEU A 15 -4.10 -6.31 2.47
N GLY A 16 -3.13 -5.58 3.06
CA GLY A 16 -1.73 -5.68 2.70
C GLY A 16 -1.13 -6.96 3.26
N VAL A 17 -0.50 -7.78 2.41
CA VAL A 17 0.05 -9.08 2.82
C VAL A 17 1.58 -9.10 2.93
N GLN A 18 2.22 -7.93 2.89
CA GLN A 18 3.69 -7.77 2.88
C GLN A 18 4.41 -8.61 3.94
N ASN A 19 3.91 -8.61 5.17
CA ASN A 19 4.57 -9.24 6.31
C ASN A 19 4.21 -10.72 6.52
N MET A 20 3.42 -11.33 5.61
CA MET A 20 2.98 -12.72 5.79
C MET A 20 4.07 -13.75 5.52
N SER A 21 5.17 -13.37 4.90
CA SER A 21 6.31 -14.27 4.71
C SER A 21 7.23 -14.29 5.92
N ARG A 22 7.54 -15.47 6.41
CA ARG A 22 8.50 -15.69 7.52
C ARG A 22 9.96 -15.35 7.16
N THR A 23 10.23 -14.98 5.92
CA THR A 23 11.55 -14.47 5.52
C THR A 23 11.90 -13.13 6.15
N TYR A 24 10.90 -12.33 6.56
CA TYR A 24 11.13 -11.08 7.29
C TYR A 24 11.33 -11.31 8.78
N GLN A 25 10.49 -12.18 9.37
CA GLN A 25 10.50 -12.47 10.81
C GLN A 25 10.09 -13.93 11.04
N THR A 26 10.84 -14.63 11.89
CA THR A 26 10.49 -16.00 12.28
C THR A 26 9.39 -16.05 13.34
N THR A 27 9.09 -14.92 13.98
CA THR A 27 8.07 -14.79 15.03
C THR A 27 6.64 -14.68 14.53
N ILE A 28 6.44 -14.40 13.22
CA ILE A 28 5.10 -14.40 12.64
C ILE A 28 4.52 -15.82 12.61
N PRO A 29 3.19 -15.97 12.65
CA PRO A 29 2.54 -17.27 12.57
C PRO A 29 2.93 -18.07 11.33
N ALA A 30 2.76 -19.39 11.41
CA ALA A 30 3.04 -20.27 10.30
C ALA A 30 2.08 -20.05 9.10
N ARG A 31 2.49 -20.51 7.92
CA ARG A 31 1.71 -20.34 6.66
C ARG A 31 0.21 -20.70 6.78
N PRO A 32 -0.21 -21.79 7.45
CA PRO A 32 -1.65 -22.09 7.59
C PRO A 32 -2.44 -20.98 8.26
N GLU A 33 -1.84 -20.27 9.25
CA GLU A 33 -2.48 -19.13 9.90
C GLU A 33 -2.60 -17.94 8.97
N MET A 34 -1.59 -17.68 8.12
CA MET A 34 -1.67 -16.62 7.11
C MET A 34 -2.80 -16.89 6.12
N LEU A 35 -2.96 -18.14 5.68
CA LEU A 35 -4.08 -18.53 4.82
C LEU A 35 -5.44 -18.35 5.51
N ARG A 36 -5.52 -18.66 6.81
CA ARG A 36 -6.75 -18.42 7.60
C ARG A 36 -7.09 -16.92 7.67
N ILE A 37 -6.11 -16.06 7.87
CA ILE A 37 -6.31 -14.60 7.91
C ILE A 37 -6.82 -14.09 6.55
N ILE A 38 -6.25 -14.53 5.44
CA ILE A 38 -6.69 -14.15 4.09
C ILE A 38 -8.15 -14.56 3.87
N ARG A 39 -8.53 -15.81 4.24
CA ARG A 39 -9.89 -16.33 4.09
C ARG A 39 -10.88 -15.61 4.99
N ALA A 40 -10.52 -15.40 6.25
CA ALA A 40 -11.35 -14.64 7.19
C ALA A 40 -11.54 -13.19 6.75
N ALA A 41 -10.54 -12.56 6.16
CA ALA A 41 -10.68 -11.22 5.58
C ALA A 41 -11.73 -11.20 4.46
N HIS A 42 -11.71 -12.19 3.55
CA HIS A 42 -12.73 -12.33 2.52
C HIS A 42 -14.13 -12.54 3.12
N GLU A 43 -14.29 -13.42 4.10
CA GLU A 43 -15.54 -13.63 4.83
C GLU A 43 -16.08 -12.36 5.49
N ARG A 44 -15.19 -11.44 5.89
CA ARG A 44 -15.51 -10.10 6.40
C ARG A 44 -15.80 -9.07 5.31
N GLY A 45 -15.80 -9.48 4.04
CA GLY A 45 -16.10 -8.62 2.89
C GLY A 45 -14.92 -7.86 2.32
N VAL A 46 -13.69 -8.19 2.70
CA VAL A 46 -12.48 -7.69 2.02
C VAL A 46 -12.38 -8.35 0.66
N THR A 47 -12.32 -7.53 -0.38
CA THR A 47 -12.15 -8.00 -1.76
C THR A 47 -10.88 -7.46 -2.41
N PHE A 48 -10.07 -6.70 -1.70
CA PHE A 48 -8.86 -6.07 -2.20
C PHE A 48 -7.65 -6.56 -1.41
N PHE A 49 -6.74 -7.29 -2.08
CA PHE A 49 -5.53 -7.87 -1.51
C PHE A 49 -4.31 -7.32 -2.24
N ASP A 50 -3.33 -6.81 -1.48
CA ASP A 50 -2.15 -6.15 -2.02
C ASP A 50 -0.86 -6.89 -1.67
N ALA A 51 -0.16 -7.38 -2.71
CA ALA A 51 1.13 -8.06 -2.67
C ALA A 51 2.20 -7.31 -3.46
N ALA A 52 3.38 -7.90 -3.60
CA ALA A 52 4.43 -7.53 -4.55
C ALA A 52 5.44 -8.67 -4.71
N GLU A 53 6.11 -8.76 -5.88
CA GLU A 53 7.22 -9.70 -6.09
C GLU A 53 8.36 -9.49 -5.09
N ALA A 54 8.56 -8.24 -4.64
CA ALA A 54 9.61 -7.87 -3.70
C ALA A 54 9.37 -8.38 -2.28
N TYR A 55 8.17 -8.85 -1.96
CA TYR A 55 7.82 -9.25 -0.62
C TYR A 55 8.15 -10.73 -0.38
N GLY A 56 9.15 -10.94 0.46
CA GLY A 56 9.60 -12.26 0.85
C GLY A 56 10.87 -12.84 0.22
N PRO A 57 11.48 -12.36 -0.88
CA PRO A 57 10.86 -12.09 -2.18
C PRO A 57 10.07 -13.28 -2.73
N LEU A 58 9.10 -13.01 -3.57
CA LEU A 58 8.22 -13.98 -4.27
C LEU A 58 7.27 -14.79 -3.36
N GLU A 59 7.59 -14.99 -2.06
CA GLU A 59 6.86 -15.90 -1.18
C GLU A 59 5.47 -15.38 -0.81
N VAL A 60 5.33 -14.07 -0.66
CA VAL A 60 4.03 -13.46 -0.31
C VAL A 60 2.99 -13.68 -1.44
N GLU A 61 3.41 -13.63 -2.70
CA GLU A 61 2.52 -13.93 -3.82
C GLU A 61 2.07 -15.41 -3.83
N ARG A 62 2.94 -16.34 -3.43
CA ARG A 62 2.58 -17.77 -3.28
C ARG A 62 1.56 -17.98 -2.15
N ILE A 63 1.75 -17.29 -1.02
CA ILE A 63 0.82 -17.33 0.12
C ILE A 63 -0.54 -16.76 -0.30
N LEU A 64 -0.54 -15.57 -0.94
CA LEU A 64 -1.77 -14.94 -1.40
C LEU A 64 -2.52 -15.82 -2.42
N GLY A 65 -1.82 -16.31 -3.45
CA GLY A 65 -2.40 -17.15 -4.47
C GLY A 65 -3.08 -18.40 -3.91
N GLU A 66 -2.45 -19.06 -2.91
CA GLU A 66 -3.05 -20.22 -2.22
C GLU A 66 -4.24 -19.81 -1.34
N GLY A 67 -4.13 -18.66 -0.66
CA GLY A 67 -5.18 -18.18 0.24
C GLY A 67 -6.48 -17.84 -0.47
N VAL A 68 -6.39 -17.15 -1.61
CA VAL A 68 -7.57 -16.68 -2.36
C VAL A 68 -8.14 -17.68 -3.36
N GLN A 69 -7.47 -18.79 -3.62
CA GLN A 69 -7.87 -19.77 -4.64
C GLN A 69 -9.34 -20.19 -4.55
N PRO A 70 -9.94 -20.43 -3.37
CA PRO A 70 -11.34 -20.83 -3.28
C PRO A 70 -12.35 -19.78 -3.73
N PHE A 71 -11.94 -18.50 -3.82
CA PHE A 71 -12.79 -17.36 -4.12
C PHE A 71 -12.13 -16.33 -5.04
N ARG A 72 -11.18 -16.78 -5.87
CA ARG A 72 -10.35 -15.92 -6.76
C ARG A 72 -11.20 -14.95 -7.59
N ASP A 73 -12.32 -15.39 -8.12
CA ASP A 73 -13.15 -14.57 -9.02
C ASP A 73 -13.95 -13.47 -8.30
N SER A 74 -14.03 -13.53 -6.98
CA SER A 74 -14.73 -12.53 -6.15
C SER A 74 -13.81 -11.45 -5.57
N VAL A 75 -12.51 -11.49 -5.87
CA VAL A 75 -11.52 -10.59 -5.30
C VAL A 75 -10.66 -9.91 -6.34
N VAL A 76 -10.08 -8.78 -5.95
CA VAL A 76 -9.08 -8.01 -6.67
C VAL A 76 -7.71 -8.29 -6.06
N ILE A 77 -6.82 -8.87 -6.86
CA ILE A 77 -5.41 -9.04 -6.49
C ILE A 77 -4.62 -7.91 -7.11
N ALA A 78 -3.93 -7.14 -6.24
CA ALA A 78 -2.89 -6.22 -6.66
C ALA A 78 -1.51 -6.83 -6.39
N THR A 79 -0.59 -6.66 -7.32
CA THR A 79 0.84 -6.94 -7.14
C THR A 79 1.69 -5.91 -7.86
N LYS A 80 3.03 -5.98 -7.70
CA LYS A 80 3.93 -4.92 -8.13
C LYS A 80 5.21 -5.50 -8.72
N PHE A 81 5.66 -4.93 -9.84
CA PHE A 81 6.96 -5.17 -10.47
C PHE A 81 7.87 -3.94 -10.34
N GLY A 82 9.12 -4.06 -10.73
CA GLY A 82 10.02 -2.93 -10.96
C GLY A 82 11.28 -2.92 -10.12
N TRP A 83 11.37 -3.70 -9.04
CA TRP A 83 12.65 -3.97 -8.41
C TRP A 83 13.46 -4.93 -9.27
N ASN A 84 14.80 -4.79 -9.24
CA ASN A 84 15.67 -5.70 -9.98
C ASN A 84 15.76 -7.05 -9.23
N ILE A 85 14.78 -7.90 -9.49
CA ILE A 85 14.63 -9.22 -8.86
C ILE A 85 14.54 -10.26 -9.96
N ASP A 86 15.33 -11.33 -9.82
CA ASP A 86 15.20 -12.49 -10.67
C ASP A 86 13.82 -13.15 -10.42
N PRO A 87 12.96 -13.24 -11.44
CA PRO A 87 11.56 -13.63 -11.25
C PRO A 87 11.37 -15.13 -10.93
N GLU A 88 12.41 -15.96 -11.09
CA GLU A 88 12.39 -17.39 -10.79
C GLU A 88 13.00 -17.68 -9.41
N THR A 89 14.17 -17.14 -9.16
CA THR A 89 14.94 -17.42 -7.93
C THR A 89 14.65 -16.48 -6.79
N GLY A 90 14.09 -15.29 -7.06
CA GLY A 90 13.89 -14.22 -6.08
C GLY A 90 15.17 -13.49 -5.69
N LYS A 91 16.29 -13.75 -6.37
CA LYS A 91 17.56 -13.08 -6.07
C LYS A 91 17.44 -11.58 -6.35
N ARG A 92 17.67 -10.76 -5.34
CA ARG A 92 17.73 -9.31 -5.49
C ARG A 92 19.05 -8.86 -6.05
N MET A 93 18.99 -7.97 -7.03
CA MET A 93 20.13 -7.26 -7.59
C MET A 93 19.97 -5.76 -7.30
N PRO A 94 21.03 -4.96 -7.36
CA PRO A 94 20.95 -3.51 -7.15
C PRO A 94 20.03 -2.83 -8.17
N GLY A 95 19.33 -1.78 -7.72
CA GLY A 95 18.54 -0.90 -8.56
C GLY A 95 17.16 -1.42 -8.92
N LEU A 96 16.63 -0.84 -10.00
CA LEU A 96 15.30 -1.10 -10.55
C LEU A 96 15.42 -1.75 -11.94
N ASN A 97 14.35 -2.40 -12.39
CA ASN A 97 14.28 -2.96 -13.72
C ASN A 97 12.83 -2.92 -14.23
N SER A 98 12.50 -1.87 -14.98
CA SER A 98 11.21 -1.73 -15.66
C SER A 98 11.34 -1.87 -17.19
N ARG A 99 12.38 -2.58 -17.66
CA ARG A 99 12.53 -2.86 -19.10
C ARG A 99 11.40 -3.75 -19.62
N PRO A 100 10.93 -3.52 -20.83
CA PRO A 100 9.81 -4.24 -21.42
C PRO A 100 9.87 -5.77 -21.31
N ASP A 101 11.03 -6.36 -21.57
CA ASP A 101 11.18 -7.83 -21.52
C ASP A 101 11.16 -8.37 -20.08
N HIS A 102 11.77 -7.63 -19.15
CA HIS A 102 11.71 -7.98 -17.73
C HIS A 102 10.26 -7.92 -17.20
N ILE A 103 9.49 -6.89 -17.56
CA ILE A 103 8.08 -6.78 -17.13
C ILE A 103 7.28 -8.00 -17.61
N ARG A 104 7.43 -8.42 -18.86
CA ARG A 104 6.73 -9.61 -19.40
C ARG A 104 7.08 -10.86 -18.61
N THR A 105 8.38 -11.11 -18.40
CA THR A 105 8.86 -12.28 -17.63
C THR A 105 8.37 -12.24 -16.19
N ALA A 106 8.44 -11.07 -15.54
CA ALA A 106 7.95 -10.89 -14.18
C ALA A 106 6.44 -11.18 -14.06
N VAL A 107 5.63 -10.66 -14.99
CA VAL A 107 4.17 -10.90 -14.99
C VAL A 107 3.85 -12.38 -15.19
N ASP A 108 4.50 -13.07 -16.13
CA ASP A 108 4.29 -14.49 -16.34
C ASP A 108 4.66 -15.32 -15.10
N ALA A 109 5.72 -14.93 -14.39
CA ALA A 109 6.11 -15.56 -13.13
C ALA A 109 5.13 -15.23 -11.98
N MET A 110 4.61 -13.99 -11.90
CA MET A 110 3.58 -13.57 -10.93
C MET A 110 2.30 -14.38 -11.09
N LEU A 111 1.81 -14.56 -12.32
CA LEU A 111 0.62 -15.37 -12.62
C LEU A 111 0.75 -16.80 -12.10
N LYS A 112 1.94 -17.42 -12.27
CA LYS A 112 2.24 -18.75 -11.74
C LYS A 112 2.21 -18.77 -10.21
N ARG A 113 2.88 -17.80 -9.55
CA ARG A 113 2.93 -17.72 -8.08
C ARG A 113 1.56 -17.45 -7.45
N LEU A 114 0.78 -16.56 -8.08
CA LEU A 114 -0.57 -16.21 -7.66
C LEU A 114 -1.62 -17.28 -8.04
N ARG A 115 -1.21 -18.30 -8.82
CA ARG A 115 -2.10 -19.40 -9.29
C ARG A 115 -3.36 -18.86 -10.00
N THR A 116 -3.18 -17.92 -10.90
CA THR A 116 -4.26 -17.23 -11.60
C THR A 116 -3.86 -16.92 -13.04
N ASP A 117 -4.83 -16.71 -13.90
CA ASP A 117 -4.66 -16.32 -15.29
C ASP A 117 -4.57 -14.79 -15.50
N ARG A 118 -4.91 -14.00 -14.46
CA ARG A 118 -4.97 -12.55 -14.53
C ARG A 118 -4.53 -11.87 -13.23
N ILE A 119 -3.93 -10.70 -13.37
CA ILE A 119 -3.67 -9.75 -12.30
C ILE A 119 -4.70 -8.63 -12.44
N ASP A 120 -5.49 -8.37 -11.40
CA ASP A 120 -6.53 -7.36 -11.47
C ASP A 120 -5.96 -5.94 -11.45
N LEU A 121 -4.89 -5.70 -10.67
CA LEU A 121 -4.20 -4.41 -10.61
C LEU A 121 -2.69 -4.60 -10.52
N LEU A 122 -1.95 -4.21 -11.55
CA LEU A 122 -0.50 -4.30 -11.57
C LEU A 122 0.14 -2.93 -11.37
N TYR A 123 0.99 -2.78 -10.35
CA TYR A 123 1.72 -1.55 -10.11
C TYR A 123 3.17 -1.61 -10.59
N GLN A 124 3.67 -0.50 -11.12
CA GLN A 124 5.11 -0.23 -11.08
C GLN A 124 5.46 0.22 -9.66
N HIS A 125 6.28 -0.59 -8.94
CA HIS A 125 6.56 -0.41 -7.52
C HIS A 125 7.38 0.84 -7.22
N ARG A 126 8.34 1.13 -8.11
CA ARG A 126 9.11 2.39 -8.14
C ARG A 126 9.40 2.75 -9.59
N VAL A 127 9.43 4.04 -9.89
CA VAL A 127 9.76 4.54 -11.24
C VAL A 127 11.23 4.28 -11.53
N ASP A 128 11.50 3.58 -12.62
CA ASP A 128 12.85 3.33 -13.10
C ASP A 128 13.37 4.57 -13.86
N PRO A 129 14.42 5.25 -13.36
CA PRO A 129 14.95 6.44 -13.99
C PRO A 129 15.70 6.17 -15.30
N GLN A 130 15.78 4.92 -15.75
CA GLN A 130 16.42 4.53 -17.01
C GLN A 130 15.42 4.14 -18.10
N VAL A 131 14.13 4.03 -17.76
CA VAL A 131 13.09 3.57 -18.70
C VAL A 131 11.99 4.61 -18.83
N PRO A 132 11.70 5.11 -20.05
CA PRO A 132 10.58 6.00 -20.31
C PRO A 132 9.27 5.38 -19.85
N ILE A 133 8.41 6.17 -19.22
CA ILE A 133 7.14 5.65 -18.69
C ILE A 133 6.20 5.20 -19.80
N GLU A 134 6.32 5.77 -21.00
CA GLU A 134 5.57 5.39 -22.19
C GLU A 134 5.92 3.96 -22.63
N ASP A 135 7.17 3.53 -22.48
CA ASP A 135 7.60 2.17 -22.81
C ASP A 135 7.01 1.17 -21.81
N VAL A 136 7.01 1.53 -20.52
CA VAL A 136 6.32 0.76 -19.48
C VAL A 136 4.82 0.66 -19.79
N ALA A 137 4.15 1.78 -20.05
CA ALA A 137 2.73 1.82 -20.40
C ALA A 137 2.41 0.99 -21.64
N GLY A 138 3.29 1.01 -22.66
CA GLY A 138 3.17 0.22 -23.88
C GLY A 138 3.16 -1.29 -23.59
N VAL A 139 4.03 -1.77 -22.70
CA VAL A 139 4.02 -3.19 -22.29
C VAL A 139 2.76 -3.54 -21.53
N ILE A 140 2.33 -2.69 -20.58
CA ILE A 140 1.10 -2.92 -19.83
C ILE A 140 -0.11 -2.96 -20.79
N LYS A 141 -0.17 -2.06 -21.78
CA LYS A 141 -1.22 -2.07 -22.81
C LYS A 141 -1.29 -3.41 -23.56
N HIS A 142 -0.13 -3.98 -23.89
CA HIS A 142 -0.06 -5.29 -24.54
C HIS A 142 -0.52 -6.42 -23.59
N LEU A 143 -0.08 -6.42 -22.33
CA LEU A 143 -0.51 -7.39 -21.33
C LEU A 143 -2.01 -7.30 -21.02
N LYS A 144 -2.60 -6.09 -21.09
CA LYS A 144 -4.06 -5.89 -20.99
C LYS A 144 -4.77 -6.50 -22.20
N ALA A 145 -4.27 -6.32 -23.41
CA ALA A 145 -4.85 -6.93 -24.61
C ALA A 145 -4.82 -8.46 -24.58
N GLN A 146 -3.85 -9.05 -23.86
CA GLN A 146 -3.75 -10.49 -23.60
C GLN A 146 -4.64 -10.97 -22.45
N GLY A 147 -5.32 -10.08 -21.72
CA GLY A 147 -6.10 -10.43 -20.53
C GLY A 147 -5.28 -10.74 -19.28
N LYS A 148 -3.94 -10.67 -19.33
CA LYS A 148 -3.05 -10.97 -18.20
C LYS A 148 -3.07 -9.90 -17.11
N VAL A 149 -3.36 -8.65 -17.47
CA VAL A 149 -3.48 -7.51 -16.56
C VAL A 149 -4.77 -6.77 -16.89
N LEU A 150 -5.59 -6.46 -15.88
CA LEU A 150 -6.86 -5.77 -16.09
C LEU A 150 -6.75 -4.26 -15.86
N HIS A 151 -6.04 -3.87 -14.82
CA HIS A 151 -5.79 -2.47 -14.44
C HIS A 151 -4.32 -2.28 -14.08
N TRP A 152 -3.84 -1.04 -14.14
CA TRP A 152 -2.49 -0.72 -13.71
C TRP A 152 -2.42 0.55 -12.88
N GLY A 153 -1.31 0.69 -12.17
CA GLY A 153 -1.05 1.81 -11.30
C GLY A 153 0.44 2.10 -11.12
N LEU A 154 0.73 3.14 -10.38
CA LEU A 154 2.08 3.58 -10.05
C LEU A 154 2.22 3.78 -8.53
N CYS A 155 3.41 3.46 -7.99
CA CYS A 155 3.71 3.74 -6.60
C CYS A 155 4.80 4.82 -6.48
N GLU A 156 4.61 5.78 -5.55
CA GLU A 156 5.61 6.78 -5.17
C GLU A 156 6.28 7.51 -6.36
N MET A 157 5.54 7.77 -7.42
CA MET A 157 6.01 8.35 -8.68
C MET A 157 6.11 9.88 -8.61
N GLY A 158 6.90 10.48 -9.51
CA GLY A 158 6.86 11.90 -9.81
C GLY A 158 5.58 12.31 -10.55
N LEU A 159 5.17 13.56 -10.39
CA LEU A 159 3.90 14.07 -10.91
C LEU A 159 3.86 14.13 -12.46
N ASN A 160 4.98 14.48 -13.09
CA ASN A 160 5.07 14.50 -14.54
C ASN A 160 5.02 13.09 -15.11
N THR A 161 5.67 12.13 -14.44
CA THR A 161 5.59 10.72 -14.79
C THR A 161 4.14 10.23 -14.74
N LEU A 162 3.39 10.58 -13.68
CA LEU A 162 1.98 10.20 -13.57
C LEU A 162 1.13 10.77 -14.72
N ARG A 163 1.33 12.06 -15.09
CA ARG A 163 0.61 12.70 -16.21
C ARG A 163 0.91 12.00 -17.55
N ARG A 164 2.18 11.73 -17.82
CA ARG A 164 2.64 11.05 -19.04
C ARG A 164 2.12 9.61 -19.10
N ALA A 165 2.23 8.88 -18.01
CA ALA A 165 1.71 7.53 -17.86
C ALA A 165 0.20 7.46 -18.17
N HIS A 166 -0.57 8.36 -17.55
CA HIS A 166 -2.03 8.41 -17.70
C HIS A 166 -2.46 8.81 -19.12
N ALA A 167 -1.71 9.69 -19.76
CA ALA A 167 -1.96 10.08 -21.16
C ALA A 167 -1.71 8.93 -22.15
N GLU A 168 -0.69 8.09 -21.90
CA GLU A 168 -0.37 6.92 -22.75
C GLU A 168 -1.36 5.76 -22.52
N LEU A 169 -1.66 5.47 -21.25
CA LEU A 169 -2.61 4.44 -20.84
C LEU A 169 -3.28 4.87 -19.52
N PRO A 170 -4.60 5.02 -19.44
CA PRO A 170 -5.28 5.44 -18.22
C PRO A 170 -4.85 4.64 -17.00
N VAL A 171 -4.28 5.33 -16.01
CA VAL A 171 -3.86 4.78 -14.72
C VAL A 171 -5.08 4.64 -13.82
N SER A 172 -5.29 3.50 -13.21
CA SER A 172 -6.44 3.22 -12.34
C SER A 172 -6.18 3.65 -10.89
N ALA A 173 -4.95 3.50 -10.40
CA ALA A 173 -4.62 3.78 -9.01
C ALA A 173 -3.18 4.29 -8.84
N VAL A 174 -3.00 5.19 -7.87
CA VAL A 174 -1.71 5.57 -7.30
C VAL A 174 -1.62 4.98 -5.91
N GLN A 175 -0.46 4.39 -5.57
CA GLN A 175 -0.17 3.89 -4.24
C GLN A 175 0.99 4.66 -3.63
N SER A 176 0.76 5.36 -2.51
CA SER A 176 1.80 6.09 -1.76
C SER A 176 1.53 6.05 -0.27
N GLU A 177 2.57 6.32 0.54
CA GLU A 177 2.38 6.47 1.97
C GLU A 177 1.38 7.58 2.25
N TYR A 178 0.36 7.28 3.04
CA TYR A 178 -0.59 8.28 3.53
C TYR A 178 -1.25 7.81 4.82
N SER A 179 -1.16 8.65 5.83
CA SER A 179 -1.75 8.43 7.15
C SER A 179 -1.81 9.75 7.90
N MET A 180 -2.39 9.77 9.10
CA MET A 180 -2.29 10.94 9.97
C MET A 180 -0.85 11.28 10.37
N LEU A 181 0.07 10.30 10.31
CA LEU A 181 1.50 10.49 10.60
C LEU A 181 2.28 11.07 9.40
N TRP A 182 1.78 10.88 8.18
CA TRP A 182 2.38 11.40 6.94
C TRP A 182 1.30 11.86 5.96
N ARG A 183 1.25 13.17 5.71
CA ARG A 183 0.22 13.83 4.90
C ARG A 183 0.75 14.44 3.60
N GLY A 184 1.98 14.12 3.21
CA GLY A 184 2.62 14.65 2.00
C GLY A 184 1.77 14.58 0.72
N PRO A 185 1.02 13.51 0.44
CA PRO A 185 0.18 13.41 -0.76
C PRO A 185 -0.92 14.47 -0.88
N GLU A 186 -1.32 15.13 0.21
CA GLU A 186 -2.42 16.11 0.20
C GLU A 186 -2.11 17.35 -0.64
N ALA A 187 -0.83 17.75 -0.72
CA ALA A 187 -0.43 18.98 -1.40
C ALA A 187 -0.62 18.89 -2.92
N GLU A 188 -0.23 17.78 -3.54
CA GLU A 188 -0.14 17.68 -5.01
C GLU A 188 -0.67 16.34 -5.57
N VAL A 189 -0.36 15.21 -4.93
CA VAL A 189 -0.70 13.88 -5.46
C VAL A 189 -2.20 13.64 -5.43
N LEU A 190 -2.89 13.91 -4.31
CA LEU A 190 -4.34 13.74 -4.21
C LEU A 190 -5.11 14.72 -5.13
N PRO A 191 -4.76 16.02 -5.23
CA PRO A 191 -5.32 16.91 -6.24
C PRO A 191 -5.16 16.40 -7.67
N LEU A 192 -3.98 15.89 -8.04
CA LEU A 192 -3.74 15.33 -9.36
C LEU A 192 -4.56 14.06 -9.61
N CYS A 193 -4.66 13.16 -8.62
CA CYS A 193 -5.51 11.98 -8.72
C CYS A 193 -6.99 12.36 -8.93
N ALA A 194 -7.48 13.37 -8.22
CA ALA A 194 -8.84 13.88 -8.40
C ALA A 194 -9.07 14.45 -9.82
N GLN A 195 -8.10 15.22 -10.32
CA GLN A 195 -8.14 15.79 -11.68
C GLN A 195 -8.21 14.71 -12.78
N LEU A 196 -7.46 13.62 -12.60
CA LEU A 196 -7.33 12.55 -13.59
C LEU A 196 -8.32 11.39 -13.38
N GLY A 197 -9.15 11.42 -12.35
CA GLY A 197 -10.09 10.33 -12.03
C GLY A 197 -9.39 9.05 -11.55
N ILE A 198 -8.21 9.17 -10.93
CA ILE A 198 -7.38 8.06 -10.44
C ILE A 198 -7.70 7.78 -8.97
N GLY A 199 -7.85 6.51 -8.59
CA GLY A 199 -7.98 6.12 -7.20
C GLY A 199 -6.66 6.18 -6.43
N PHE A 200 -6.76 6.20 -5.10
CA PHE A 200 -5.57 6.30 -4.26
C PHE A 200 -5.55 5.20 -3.19
N VAL A 201 -4.40 4.55 -3.04
CA VAL A 201 -4.20 3.43 -2.12
C VAL A 201 -3.12 3.79 -1.10
N PRO A 202 -3.51 4.16 0.12
CA PRO A 202 -2.57 4.40 1.21
C PRO A 202 -1.85 3.12 1.63
N TRP A 203 -0.52 3.04 1.49
CA TRP A 203 0.28 2.07 2.22
C TRP A 203 0.73 2.64 3.57
N SER A 204 1.10 1.77 4.51
CA SER A 204 1.34 2.12 5.92
C SER A 204 0.27 3.04 6.55
N PRO A 205 -1.02 2.75 6.35
CA PRO A 205 -2.11 3.64 6.78
C PRO A 205 -2.18 3.82 8.31
N LEU A 206 -1.51 2.93 9.05
CA LEU A 206 -1.36 3.00 10.52
C LEU A 206 0.02 3.47 10.98
N GLY A 207 0.82 4.08 10.07
CA GLY A 207 2.17 4.55 10.42
C GLY A 207 3.05 3.44 10.96
N VAL A 208 3.11 2.30 10.28
CA VAL A 208 3.88 1.10 10.70
C VAL A 208 3.54 0.64 12.13
N GLY A 209 2.28 0.79 12.52
CA GLY A 209 1.77 0.43 13.85
C GLY A 209 1.78 1.56 14.88
N PHE A 210 2.34 2.73 14.58
CA PHE A 210 2.41 3.85 15.52
C PHE A 210 1.01 4.37 15.92
N LEU A 211 0.11 4.48 14.96
CA LEU A 211 -1.23 5.01 15.16
C LEU A 211 -2.18 4.06 15.90
N THR A 212 -1.74 2.84 16.21
CA THR A 212 -2.49 1.90 17.06
C THR A 212 -2.38 2.24 18.55
N GLY A 213 -1.36 3.02 18.93
CA GLY A 213 -1.05 3.33 20.33
C GLY A 213 -0.33 2.22 21.08
N ALA A 214 0.18 1.19 20.37
CA ALA A 214 0.99 0.10 20.92
C ALA A 214 2.49 0.45 21.04
N ILE A 215 2.91 1.57 20.43
CA ILE A 215 4.29 2.06 20.45
C ILE A 215 4.38 3.24 21.43
N ASP A 216 5.41 3.21 22.28
CA ASP A 216 5.73 4.24 23.26
C ASP A 216 7.24 4.56 23.27
N GLU A 217 7.68 5.42 24.19
CA GLU A 217 9.08 5.83 24.34
C GLU A 217 10.02 4.69 24.77
N GLN A 218 9.46 3.60 25.33
CA GLN A 218 10.21 2.44 25.83
C GLN A 218 10.27 1.32 24.80
N THR A 219 9.55 1.45 23.68
CA THR A 219 9.48 0.43 22.64
C THR A 219 10.85 0.21 22.01
N ALA A 220 11.37 -1.00 22.11
CA ALA A 220 12.60 -1.43 21.49
C ALA A 220 12.31 -2.16 20.16
N TYR A 221 13.08 -1.85 19.13
CA TYR A 221 12.97 -2.50 17.83
C TYR A 221 14.08 -3.53 17.65
N ALA A 222 13.71 -4.73 17.21
CA ALA A 222 14.66 -5.79 16.90
C ALA A 222 15.56 -5.42 15.71
N ASP A 223 16.68 -6.13 15.58
CA ASP A 223 17.52 -6.00 14.39
C ASP A 223 16.75 -6.45 13.16
N GLY A 224 16.83 -5.65 12.09
CA GLY A 224 16.06 -5.86 10.87
C GLY A 224 14.65 -5.27 10.86
N ASP A 225 14.17 -4.73 11.97
CA ASP A 225 12.91 -3.96 12.00
C ASP A 225 13.10 -2.63 11.26
N ILE A 226 12.26 -2.39 10.26
CA ILE A 226 12.34 -1.19 9.41
C ILE A 226 12.21 0.10 10.23
N ARG A 227 11.45 0.08 11.33
CA ARG A 227 11.21 1.23 12.21
C ARG A 227 12.49 1.72 12.88
N LYS A 228 13.47 0.84 13.09
CA LYS A 228 14.77 1.20 13.66
C LYS A 228 15.54 2.22 12.82
N GLY A 229 15.30 2.23 11.50
CA GLY A 229 15.93 3.17 10.56
C GLY A 229 15.11 4.43 10.25
N GLU A 230 13.88 4.53 10.75
CA GLU A 230 13.02 5.70 10.50
C GLU A 230 13.14 6.69 11.66
N THR A 231 13.64 7.90 11.39
CA THR A 231 13.92 8.89 12.43
C THR A 231 12.67 9.39 13.16
N ARG A 232 11.47 9.23 12.59
CA ARG A 232 10.20 9.54 13.29
C ARG A 232 9.94 8.66 14.51
N PHE A 233 10.60 7.49 14.61
CA PHE A 233 10.56 6.58 15.77
C PHE A 233 11.78 6.71 16.68
N ALA A 234 12.73 7.58 16.33
CA ALA A 234 13.90 7.82 17.16
C ALA A 234 13.49 8.46 18.48
N ARG A 235 14.27 8.17 19.53
CA ARG A 235 13.96 8.57 20.92
C ARG A 235 13.74 10.07 21.08
N GLU A 236 14.49 10.89 20.34
CA GLU A 236 14.39 12.35 20.33
C GLU A 236 13.11 12.89 19.70
N ASN A 237 12.43 12.10 18.83
CA ASN A 237 11.26 12.52 18.09
C ASN A 237 9.96 11.88 18.59
N ILE A 238 10.04 10.66 19.14
CA ILE A 238 8.86 9.85 19.46
C ILE A 238 7.96 10.51 20.50
N ALA A 239 8.52 11.14 21.53
CA ALA A 239 7.76 11.82 22.58
C ALA A 239 6.84 12.92 22.00
N SER A 240 7.37 13.72 21.04
CA SER A 240 6.58 14.73 20.34
C SER A 240 5.47 14.12 19.49
N ASN A 241 5.77 13.03 18.79
CA ASN A 241 4.83 12.37 17.88
C ASN A 241 3.71 11.62 18.62
N LEU A 242 3.94 11.22 19.88
CA LEU A 242 2.91 10.58 20.72
C LEU A 242 1.71 11.48 21.03
N SER A 243 1.83 12.81 20.84
CA SER A 243 0.68 13.73 20.94
C SER A 243 -0.42 13.36 19.93
N LEU A 244 -0.07 12.85 18.74
CA LEU A 244 -1.02 12.34 17.77
C LEU A 244 -1.74 11.08 18.29
N VAL A 245 -1.02 10.19 18.95
CA VAL A 245 -1.59 8.98 19.54
C VAL A 245 -2.55 9.34 20.68
N ALA A 246 -2.20 10.35 21.52
CA ALA A 246 -3.08 10.83 22.59
C ALA A 246 -4.40 11.38 22.03
N LEU A 247 -4.34 12.17 20.95
CA LEU A 247 -5.52 12.64 20.22
C LEU A 247 -6.39 11.46 19.75
N LEU A 248 -5.77 10.45 19.11
CA LEU A 248 -6.49 9.27 18.63
C LEU A 248 -7.15 8.48 19.77
N LYS A 249 -6.48 8.29 20.90
CA LYS A 249 -7.03 7.61 22.07
C LYS A 249 -8.26 8.35 22.63
N THR A 250 -8.22 9.68 22.67
CA THR A 250 -9.35 10.51 23.11
C THR A 250 -10.57 10.35 22.21
N LEU A 251 -10.35 10.37 20.89
CA LEU A 251 -11.43 10.19 19.90
C LEU A 251 -11.96 8.75 19.89
N ALA A 252 -11.07 7.77 20.02
CA ALA A 252 -11.42 6.36 20.09
C ALA A 252 -12.38 6.09 21.26
N ALA A 253 -12.10 6.65 22.44
CA ALA A 253 -12.98 6.55 23.61
C ALA A 253 -14.36 7.15 23.34
N ARG A 254 -14.45 8.34 22.69
CA ARG A 254 -15.73 8.98 22.32
C ARG A 254 -16.55 8.16 21.33
N LYS A 255 -15.90 7.47 20.41
CA LYS A 255 -16.52 6.69 19.34
C LYS A 255 -16.69 5.20 19.68
N GLN A 256 -16.32 4.77 20.88
CA GLN A 256 -16.29 3.35 21.25
C GLN A 256 -15.52 2.49 20.22
N ALA A 257 -14.41 3.00 19.74
CA ALA A 257 -13.55 2.43 18.72
C ALA A 257 -12.11 2.34 19.23
N THR A 258 -11.22 1.78 18.42
CA THR A 258 -9.79 1.80 18.68
C THR A 258 -9.06 2.92 17.96
N PRO A 259 -7.87 3.35 18.41
CA PRO A 259 -7.05 4.33 17.67
C PRO A 259 -6.81 3.92 16.22
N ALA A 260 -6.55 2.63 15.94
CA ALA A 260 -6.36 2.09 14.60
C ALA A 260 -7.62 2.30 13.73
N GLN A 261 -8.81 2.03 14.28
CA GLN A 261 -10.07 2.24 13.59
C GLN A 261 -10.32 3.72 13.30
N ILE A 262 -10.01 4.63 14.23
CA ILE A 262 -10.10 6.08 13.98
C ILE A 262 -9.19 6.50 12.83
N ALA A 263 -7.92 6.04 12.84
CA ALA A 263 -6.95 6.39 11.80
C ALA A 263 -7.37 5.89 10.40
N LEU A 264 -7.88 4.65 10.30
CA LEU A 264 -8.36 4.09 9.04
C LEU A 264 -9.65 4.77 8.56
N ALA A 265 -10.61 5.01 9.46
CA ALA A 265 -11.85 5.71 9.14
C ALA A 265 -11.59 7.15 8.69
N TRP A 266 -10.59 7.83 9.27
CA TRP A 266 -10.17 9.15 8.82
C TRP A 266 -9.69 9.13 7.37
N LEU A 267 -8.85 8.17 6.97
CA LEU A 267 -8.43 8.00 5.58
C LEU A 267 -9.63 7.80 4.65
N LEU A 268 -10.58 6.97 5.05
CA LEU A 268 -11.80 6.72 4.29
C LEU A 268 -12.68 7.96 4.15
N ALA A 269 -12.61 8.87 5.11
CA ALA A 269 -13.38 10.11 5.11
C ALA A 269 -12.76 11.21 4.24
N GLN A 270 -11.47 11.12 3.90
CA GLN A 270 -10.79 12.15 3.11
C GLN A 270 -11.34 12.24 1.68
N ARG A 271 -11.50 11.11 0.99
CA ARG A 271 -12.04 11.06 -0.38
C ARG A 271 -12.74 9.72 -0.64
N PRO A 272 -13.78 9.68 -1.49
CA PRO A 272 -14.53 8.45 -1.79
C PRO A 272 -13.73 7.44 -2.64
N TRP A 273 -12.62 7.83 -3.20
CA TRP A 273 -11.73 7.01 -4.04
C TRP A 273 -10.42 6.62 -3.33
N ILE A 274 -10.37 6.72 -2.00
CA ILE A 274 -9.26 6.25 -1.16
C ILE A 274 -9.62 4.88 -0.57
N ALA A 275 -8.72 3.89 -0.74
CA ALA A 275 -8.85 2.54 -0.21
C ALA A 275 -7.55 2.12 0.49
N PRO A 276 -7.40 2.28 1.83
CA PRO A 276 -6.22 1.91 2.56
C PRO A 276 -6.04 0.39 2.64
N ILE A 277 -4.78 -0.05 2.71
CA ILE A 277 -4.36 -1.45 2.75
C ILE A 277 -3.54 -1.77 4.02
N PRO A 278 -4.14 -1.68 5.23
CA PRO A 278 -3.44 -2.08 6.44
C PRO A 278 -2.98 -3.54 6.35
N GLY A 279 -1.70 -3.78 6.65
CA GLY A 279 -1.12 -5.12 6.70
C GLY A 279 -1.10 -5.67 8.12
N THR A 280 -1.31 -6.97 8.28
CA THR A 280 -1.17 -7.65 9.56
C THR A 280 -0.91 -9.14 9.40
N THR A 281 -0.30 -9.74 10.42
CA THR A 281 -0.10 -11.18 10.58
C THR A 281 -0.90 -11.75 11.76
N GLN A 282 -1.83 -10.96 12.31
CA GLN A 282 -2.64 -11.33 13.47
C GLN A 282 -4.13 -11.20 13.14
N MET A 283 -4.89 -12.26 13.44
CA MET A 283 -6.34 -12.32 13.18
C MET A 283 -7.09 -11.17 13.89
N ALA A 284 -6.77 -10.91 15.14
CA ALA A 284 -7.42 -9.84 15.91
C ALA A 284 -7.24 -8.46 15.25
N HIS A 285 -6.03 -8.14 14.78
CA HIS A 285 -5.77 -6.89 14.08
C HIS A 285 -6.48 -6.80 12.72
N MET A 286 -6.59 -7.92 12.00
CA MET A 286 -7.36 -7.95 10.74
C MET A 286 -8.83 -7.64 10.99
N MET A 287 -9.42 -8.25 12.03
CA MET A 287 -10.81 -8.01 12.42
C MET A 287 -11.03 -6.56 12.86
N GLU A 288 -10.12 -6.02 13.67
CA GLU A 288 -10.12 -4.63 14.11
C GLU A 288 -10.05 -3.65 12.93
N ASN A 289 -9.07 -3.82 12.05
CA ASN A 289 -8.85 -2.95 10.90
C ASN A 289 -10.06 -2.93 9.96
N THR A 290 -10.63 -4.09 9.66
CA THR A 290 -11.81 -4.18 8.78
C THR A 290 -13.04 -3.51 9.37
N GLY A 291 -13.20 -3.52 10.70
CA GLY A 291 -14.28 -2.83 11.42
C GLY A 291 -14.26 -1.30 11.26
N ALA A 292 -13.12 -0.70 10.90
CA ALA A 292 -13.03 0.74 10.62
C ALA A 292 -13.93 1.18 9.44
N ALA A 293 -14.29 0.26 8.54
CA ALA A 293 -15.19 0.56 7.43
C ALA A 293 -16.62 0.92 7.87
N ASP A 294 -17.00 0.61 9.09
CA ASP A 294 -18.33 0.88 9.65
C ASP A 294 -18.37 2.20 10.43
N LEU A 295 -17.21 2.76 10.77
CA LEU A 295 -17.10 3.98 11.55
C LEU A 295 -17.33 5.21 10.65
N ARG A 296 -18.09 6.19 11.17
CA ARG A 296 -18.44 7.44 10.46
C ARG A 296 -18.10 8.64 11.31
N PHE A 297 -17.67 9.70 10.65
CA PHE A 297 -17.57 11.05 11.20
C PHE A 297 -18.68 11.92 10.65
N THR A 298 -19.26 12.73 11.48
CA THR A 298 -20.06 13.88 11.00
C THR A 298 -19.12 14.91 10.34
N PRO A 299 -19.63 15.81 9.49
CA PRO A 299 -18.79 16.87 8.89
C PRO A 299 -18.06 17.71 9.95
N GLY A 300 -18.71 18.02 11.08
CA GLY A 300 -18.11 18.77 12.17
C GLY A 300 -16.96 18.01 12.86
N GLU A 301 -17.18 16.73 13.18
CA GLU A 301 -16.15 15.87 13.78
C GLU A 301 -14.92 15.72 12.85
N LEU A 302 -15.16 15.57 11.55
CA LEU A 302 -14.07 15.46 10.57
C LEU A 302 -13.27 16.76 10.46
N ALA A 303 -13.95 17.91 10.47
CA ALA A 303 -13.31 19.22 10.42
C ALA A 303 -12.49 19.47 11.70
N GLU A 304 -13.04 19.17 12.88
CA GLU A 304 -12.34 19.26 14.16
C GLU A 304 -11.08 18.36 14.16
N LEU A 305 -11.23 17.11 13.73
CA LEU A 305 -10.12 16.16 13.66
C LEU A 305 -9.03 16.60 12.67
N ASN A 306 -9.40 17.07 11.49
CA ASN A 306 -8.44 17.58 10.50
C ASN A 306 -7.65 18.79 11.04
N THR A 307 -8.31 19.71 11.75
CA THR A 307 -7.69 20.85 12.40
C THR A 307 -6.72 20.41 13.50
N ALA A 308 -7.16 19.50 14.35
CA ALA A 308 -6.32 18.97 15.43
C ALA A 308 -5.07 18.25 14.90
N VAL A 309 -5.22 17.40 13.90
CA VAL A 309 -4.09 16.69 13.24
C VAL A 309 -3.15 17.68 12.55
N ALA A 310 -3.67 18.71 11.89
CA ALA A 310 -2.84 19.74 11.25
C ALA A 310 -2.04 20.57 12.26
N GLY A 311 -2.52 20.71 13.48
CA GLY A 311 -1.81 21.42 14.56
C GLY A 311 -0.67 20.62 15.19
N ILE A 312 -0.53 19.33 14.87
CA ILE A 312 0.53 18.46 15.41
C ILE A 312 1.70 18.39 14.44
N ALA A 313 2.84 18.95 14.83
CA ALA A 313 4.06 18.88 14.06
C ALA A 313 4.74 17.51 14.28
N ILE A 314 4.70 16.66 13.27
CA ILE A 314 5.39 15.37 13.28
C ILE A 314 6.89 15.63 13.07
N LYS A 315 7.74 15.04 13.91
CA LYS A 315 9.19 15.13 13.87
C LYS A 315 9.80 13.86 13.28
N GLY A 316 10.89 14.04 12.54
CA GLY A 316 11.64 12.98 11.87
C GLY A 316 11.12 12.67 10.46
N GLU A 317 11.99 12.02 9.70
CA GLU A 317 11.74 11.66 8.31
C GLU A 317 10.90 10.38 8.22
N ARG A 318 10.07 10.28 7.18
CA ARG A 318 9.18 9.14 6.96
C ARG A 318 9.91 7.87 6.55
N LEU A 319 11.03 7.99 5.85
CA LEU A 319 11.80 6.87 5.32
C LEU A 319 13.30 7.12 5.52
N PRO A 320 14.10 6.05 5.63
CA PRO A 320 15.55 6.16 5.52
C PRO A 320 15.95 6.75 4.17
N PRO A 321 17.05 7.54 4.08
CA PRO A 321 17.46 8.22 2.85
C PRO A 321 17.60 7.28 1.64
N ALA A 322 18.12 6.08 1.83
CA ALA A 322 18.28 5.09 0.78
C ALA A 322 16.95 4.61 0.17
N VAL A 323 15.85 4.62 0.93
CA VAL A 323 14.51 4.27 0.45
C VAL A 323 13.80 5.51 -0.10
N GLN A 324 13.98 6.65 0.55
CA GLN A 324 13.41 7.94 0.12
C GLN A 324 13.88 8.33 -1.29
N ALA A 325 15.10 7.98 -1.67
CA ALA A 325 15.66 8.22 -3.01
C ALA A 325 14.84 7.61 -4.17
N PHE A 326 13.98 6.62 -3.88
CA PHE A 326 13.08 6.01 -4.86
C PHE A 326 11.67 6.61 -4.86
N SER A 327 11.41 7.67 -4.09
CA SER A 327 10.10 8.34 -4.02
C SER A 327 10.12 9.65 -4.80
N GLY A 328 9.04 9.95 -5.51
CA GLY A 328 8.91 11.15 -6.32
C GLY A 328 9.80 11.18 -7.59
N VAL A 329 10.32 10.02 -7.99
CA VAL A 329 11.23 9.90 -9.15
C VAL A 329 10.46 10.11 -10.44
N GLU A 330 11.08 10.87 -11.36
CA GLU A 330 10.56 11.08 -12.72
C GLU A 330 11.23 10.11 -13.70
N ALA A 331 10.42 9.49 -14.55
CA ALA A 331 10.90 8.70 -15.69
C ALA A 331 11.54 9.61 -16.75
N PRO A 332 12.61 9.16 -17.43
CA PRO A 332 13.25 9.94 -18.49
C PRO A 332 12.28 10.17 -19.66
N PRO A 333 12.51 11.21 -20.47
CA PRO A 333 11.75 11.40 -21.71
C PRO A 333 12.01 10.24 -22.68
N ARG A 334 11.01 9.90 -23.48
CA ARG A 334 11.20 8.95 -24.58
C ARG A 334 12.10 9.57 -25.63
N SER A 335 13.18 8.87 -25.97
CA SER A 335 14.02 9.27 -27.12
C SER A 335 13.18 9.25 -28.40
N ARG A 336 13.30 10.30 -29.19
CA ARG A 336 12.64 10.39 -30.51
C ARG A 336 13.25 9.43 -31.50
#